data_24a64dfbf45357a96f55a607b590eb4f
#
_entry.id   24a64dfbf45357a96f55a607b590eb4f
#
_cell.length_a   1.000
_cell.length_b   1.000
_cell.length_c   1.000
_cell.angle_alpha   90.00
_cell.angle_beta   90.00
_cell.angle_gamma   90.00
#
_symmetry.space_group_name_H-M   'P 1'
#
loop_
_entity.id
_entity.type
_entity.pdbx_description
1 polymer ?
#
loop_
_entity_poly.entity_id
_entity_poly.type
_entity_poly.pdbx_seq_one_letter_code
_entity_poly.pdbx_strand_id
1 'polypeptide(L)'
;MSVDTSSFGRAIASARKALQLSQKDLAKKILKEEDGEPITPQYLNDIEHDRRSPSSDHIVKQFAMVLKISPDVLYWLAGRVPGDLLTRQNVSSRQIDQAFMAFRRALKEK
;
A
#
# COMPACT_ATOMS: atom_id res chain seq x y z
N MET A 1 16.38 4.54 -3.63
CA MET A 1 16.25 3.09 -3.63
C MET A 1 14.88 2.71 -4.22
N SER A 2 14.87 1.81 -5.17
CA SER A 2 13.61 1.45 -5.79
C SER A 2 12.84 0.44 -4.96
N VAL A 3 11.51 0.54 -5.03
CA VAL A 3 10.61 -0.38 -4.35
C VAL A 3 10.42 -1.62 -5.21
N ASP A 4 10.39 -2.79 -4.57
CA ASP A 4 10.03 -4.02 -5.28
C ASP A 4 8.54 -3.96 -5.60
N THR A 5 8.20 -3.83 -6.88
CA THR A 5 6.82 -3.68 -7.31
C THR A 5 6.22 -4.98 -7.85
N SER A 6 6.82 -6.14 -7.51
CA SER A 6 6.28 -7.44 -7.94
C SER A 6 4.91 -7.72 -7.35
N SER A 7 4.70 -7.33 -6.09
CA SER A 7 3.43 -7.47 -5.39
C SER A 7 3.46 -6.60 -4.15
N PHE A 8 2.29 -6.39 -3.55
CA PHE A 8 2.21 -5.65 -2.28
C PHE A 8 3.06 -6.32 -1.21
N GLY A 9 2.90 -7.62 -1.04
CA GLY A 9 3.64 -8.36 -0.01
C GLY A 9 5.15 -8.27 -0.20
N ARG A 10 5.61 -8.38 -1.45
CA ARG A 10 7.04 -8.29 -1.73
C ARG A 10 7.60 -6.91 -1.49
N ALA A 11 6.81 -5.88 -1.79
CA ALA A 11 7.22 -4.51 -1.49
C ALA A 11 7.42 -4.33 0.01
N ILE A 12 6.47 -4.83 0.82
CA ILE A 12 6.55 -4.72 2.27
C ILE A 12 7.76 -5.49 2.81
N ALA A 13 7.91 -6.75 2.40
CA ALA A 13 8.99 -7.60 2.90
C ALA A 13 10.37 -7.03 2.53
N SER A 14 10.51 -6.59 1.29
CA SER A 14 11.77 -6.05 0.80
C SER A 14 12.15 -4.77 1.54
N ALA A 15 11.20 -3.85 1.71
CA ALA A 15 11.45 -2.60 2.42
C ALA A 15 11.76 -2.85 3.90
N ARG A 16 11.04 -3.79 4.53
CA ARG A 16 11.30 -4.16 5.91
C ARG A 16 12.74 -4.64 6.09
N LYS A 17 13.18 -5.54 5.21
CA LYS A 17 14.53 -6.09 5.29
C LYS A 17 15.58 -5.01 5.05
N ALA A 18 15.32 -4.10 4.12
CA ALA A 18 16.23 -2.98 3.85
C ALA A 18 16.42 -2.09 5.08
N LEU A 19 15.39 -1.97 5.92
CA LEU A 19 15.46 -1.21 7.17
C LEU A 19 15.96 -2.06 8.34
N GLN A 20 16.29 -3.33 8.08
CA GLN A 20 16.83 -4.25 9.09
C GLN A 20 15.83 -4.50 10.24
N LEU A 21 14.55 -4.51 9.90
CA LEU A 21 13.49 -4.79 10.87
C LEU A 21 13.07 -6.25 10.77
N SER A 22 12.84 -6.89 11.91
CA SER A 22 12.18 -8.20 11.91
C SER A 22 10.69 -8.03 11.66
N GLN A 23 9.99 -9.11 11.33
CA GLN A 23 8.53 -9.05 11.22
C GLN A 23 7.90 -8.60 12.54
N LYS A 24 8.42 -9.07 13.65
CA LYS A 24 7.93 -8.69 14.98
C LYS A 24 8.09 -7.19 15.20
N ASP A 25 9.26 -6.64 14.84
CA ASP A 25 9.52 -5.21 15.00
C ASP A 25 8.58 -4.37 14.13
N LEU A 26 8.41 -4.74 12.87
CA LEU A 26 7.53 -3.99 11.99
C LEU A 26 6.08 -4.08 12.44
N ALA A 27 5.62 -5.27 12.83
CA ALA A 27 4.23 -5.44 13.27
C ALA A 27 3.88 -4.50 14.42
N LYS A 28 4.81 -4.27 15.35
CA LYS A 28 4.60 -3.36 16.48
C LYS A 28 4.36 -1.92 16.03
N LYS A 29 4.85 -1.54 14.85
CA LYS A 29 4.77 -0.16 14.35
C LYS A 29 3.53 0.09 13.50
N ILE A 30 2.81 -0.95 13.11
CA ILE A 30 1.64 -0.82 12.24
C ILE A 30 0.40 -0.95 13.12
N LEU A 31 -0.31 0.17 13.27
CA LEU A 31 -1.41 0.25 14.23
C LEU A 31 -2.75 0.16 13.51
N LYS A 32 -3.65 -0.63 14.07
CA LYS A 32 -5.02 -0.75 13.55
C LYS A 32 -5.81 0.51 13.87
N GLU A 33 -6.72 0.87 12.98
CA GLU A 33 -7.54 2.07 13.14
C GLU A 33 -8.57 1.90 14.27
N GLU A 34 -9.16 0.71 14.36
CA GLU A 34 -10.30 0.48 15.24
C GLU A 34 -9.95 0.55 16.74
N ASP A 35 -8.74 0.18 17.13
CA ASP A 35 -8.37 0.16 18.55
C ASP A 35 -6.97 0.71 18.84
N GLY A 36 -6.24 1.10 17.79
CA GLY A 36 -4.87 1.62 17.95
C GLY A 36 -3.83 0.57 18.34
N GLU A 37 -4.24 -0.71 18.39
CA GLU A 37 -3.32 -1.78 18.74
C GLU A 37 -2.51 -2.23 17.52
N PRO A 38 -1.29 -2.73 17.73
CA PRO A 38 -0.48 -3.21 16.62
C PRO A 38 -1.10 -4.42 15.92
N ILE A 39 -0.79 -4.58 14.65
CA ILE A 39 -1.12 -5.82 13.95
C ILE A 39 -0.26 -6.95 14.51
N THR A 40 -0.71 -8.18 14.32
CA THR A 40 0.05 -9.35 14.78
C THR A 40 1.16 -9.69 13.79
N PRO A 41 2.25 -10.32 14.26
CA PRO A 41 3.25 -10.83 13.33
C PRO A 41 2.69 -11.83 12.32
N GLN A 42 1.68 -12.62 12.72
CA GLN A 42 1.05 -13.57 11.80
C GLN A 42 0.32 -12.85 10.67
N TYR A 43 -0.42 -11.77 11.00
CA TYR A 43 -1.10 -10.97 9.98
C TYR A 43 -0.07 -10.38 9.01
N LEU A 44 1.03 -9.84 9.54
CA LEU A 44 2.09 -9.29 8.70
C LEU A 44 2.71 -10.37 7.81
N ASN A 45 2.96 -11.54 8.36
CA ASN A 45 3.51 -12.64 7.58
C ASN A 45 2.60 -13.01 6.42
N ASP A 46 1.29 -13.05 6.66
CA ASP A 46 0.31 -13.34 5.62
C ASP A 46 0.30 -12.25 4.53
N ILE A 47 0.42 -10.99 4.94
CA ILE A 47 0.55 -9.86 4.01
C ILE A 47 1.81 -10.02 3.15
N GLU A 48 2.94 -10.31 3.76
CA GLU A 48 4.22 -10.41 3.05
C GLU A 48 4.24 -11.56 2.04
N HIS A 49 3.47 -12.59 2.30
CA HIS A 49 3.38 -13.75 1.39
C HIS A 49 2.18 -13.67 0.45
N ASP A 50 1.52 -12.51 0.39
CA ASP A 50 0.37 -12.26 -0.48
C ASP A 50 -0.79 -13.22 -0.25
N ARG A 51 -0.87 -13.79 0.95
CA ARG A 51 -2.01 -14.60 1.37
C ARG A 51 -3.18 -13.76 1.85
N ARG A 52 -2.92 -12.47 2.07
CA ARG A 52 -3.91 -11.54 2.59
C ARG A 52 -3.64 -10.15 2.04
N SER A 53 -4.70 -9.44 1.67
CA SER A 53 -4.60 -8.04 1.28
C SER A 53 -4.72 -7.15 2.51
N PRO A 54 -4.17 -5.92 2.49
CA PRO A 54 -4.36 -5.01 3.62
C PRO A 54 -5.84 -4.73 3.82
N SER A 55 -6.28 -4.69 5.08
CA SER A 55 -7.71 -4.62 5.42
C SER A 55 -8.32 -3.24 5.22
N SER A 56 -7.52 -2.19 5.12
CA SER A 56 -8.05 -0.82 5.04
C SER A 56 -7.02 0.14 4.48
N ASP A 57 -7.49 1.31 4.06
CA ASP A 57 -6.63 2.42 3.68
C ASP A 57 -5.67 2.80 4.80
N HIS A 58 -6.17 2.76 6.03
CA HIS A 58 -5.36 3.12 7.19
C HIS A 58 -4.11 2.24 7.29
N ILE A 59 -4.27 0.94 7.10
CA ILE A 59 -3.15 -0.01 7.16
C ILE A 59 -2.14 0.27 6.04
N VAL A 60 -2.63 0.56 4.82
CA VAL A 60 -1.74 0.91 3.70
C VAL A 60 -0.92 2.15 4.04
N LYS A 61 -1.57 3.17 4.59
CA LYS A 61 -0.88 4.42 4.98
C LYS A 61 0.13 4.18 6.10
N GLN A 62 -0.20 3.30 7.06
CA GLN A 62 0.74 2.95 8.13
C GLN A 62 2.01 2.33 7.55
N PHE A 63 1.87 1.36 6.65
CA PHE A 63 3.03 0.76 5.99
C PHE A 63 3.84 1.80 5.23
N ALA A 64 3.17 2.67 4.47
CA ALA A 64 3.84 3.70 3.68
C ALA A 64 4.69 4.60 4.57
N MET A 65 4.12 5.04 5.68
CA MET A 65 4.79 5.95 6.59
C MET A 65 6.00 5.29 7.27
N VAL A 66 5.81 4.09 7.80
CA VAL A 66 6.86 3.39 8.55
C VAL A 66 7.99 2.94 7.62
N LEU A 67 7.65 2.45 6.43
CA LEU A 67 8.63 1.92 5.48
C LEU A 67 9.17 2.96 4.52
N LYS A 68 8.65 4.19 4.60
CA LYS A 68 9.09 5.32 3.77
C LYS A 68 8.89 5.05 2.28
N ILE A 69 7.75 4.48 1.94
CA ILE A 69 7.34 4.22 0.57
C ILE A 69 6.21 5.17 0.22
N SER A 70 6.17 5.64 -1.03
CA SER A 70 5.05 6.45 -1.50
C SER A 70 3.72 5.71 -1.28
N PRO A 71 2.73 6.34 -0.63
CA PRO A 71 1.42 5.69 -0.45
C PRO A 71 0.79 5.26 -1.77
N ASP A 72 0.93 6.06 -2.83
CA ASP A 72 0.32 5.75 -4.13
C ASP A 72 0.88 4.45 -4.72
N VAL A 73 2.19 4.21 -4.55
CA VAL A 73 2.78 2.95 -4.99
C VAL A 73 2.14 1.77 -4.27
N LEU A 74 1.96 1.89 -2.95
CA LEU A 74 1.34 0.81 -2.17
C LEU A 74 -0.14 0.64 -2.50
N TYR A 75 -0.87 1.73 -2.77
CA TYR A 75 -2.26 1.63 -3.21
C TYR A 75 -2.35 0.86 -4.53
N TRP A 76 -1.48 1.21 -5.48
CA TRP A 76 -1.45 0.51 -6.77
C TRP A 76 -1.23 -0.99 -6.58
N LEU A 77 -0.23 -1.35 -5.76
CA LEU A 77 0.09 -2.76 -5.53
C LEU A 77 -1.01 -3.50 -4.77
N ALA A 78 -1.75 -2.79 -3.92
CA ALA A 78 -2.88 -3.37 -3.19
C ALA A 78 -4.14 -3.46 -4.04
N GLY A 79 -4.14 -2.93 -5.26
CA GLY A 79 -5.31 -2.90 -6.11
C GLY A 79 -6.40 -1.98 -5.58
N ARG A 80 -6.01 -0.91 -4.91
CA ARG A 80 -6.95 0.04 -4.30
C ARG A 80 -6.77 1.43 -4.89
N VAL A 81 -7.88 2.14 -5.03
CA VAL A 81 -7.84 3.57 -5.36
C VAL A 81 -7.61 4.34 -4.06
N PRO A 82 -6.67 5.31 -4.04
CA PRO A 82 -6.45 6.11 -2.83
C PRO A 82 -7.74 6.75 -2.34
N GLY A 83 -7.94 6.73 -1.02
CA GLY A 83 -9.18 7.21 -0.42
C GLY A 83 -9.49 8.66 -0.72
N ASP A 84 -8.47 9.52 -0.82
CA ASP A 84 -8.67 10.93 -1.16
C ASP A 84 -9.28 11.10 -2.55
N LEU A 85 -9.01 10.20 -3.47
CA LEU A 85 -9.61 10.23 -4.81
C LEU A 85 -11.05 9.72 -4.79
N LEU A 86 -11.31 8.69 -3.98
CA LEU A 86 -12.65 8.12 -3.88
C LEU A 86 -13.65 9.06 -3.22
N THR A 87 -13.18 10.01 -2.41
CA THR A 87 -14.04 10.96 -1.73
C THR A 87 -14.36 12.20 -2.57
N ARG A 88 -13.77 12.32 -3.76
CA ARG A 88 -14.07 13.45 -4.63
C ARG A 88 -15.49 13.33 -5.16
N GLN A 89 -16.24 14.42 -5.01
CA GLN A 89 -17.62 14.48 -5.47
C GLN A 89 -17.68 15.08 -6.87
N ASN A 90 -18.75 14.76 -7.59
CA ASN A 90 -19.05 15.34 -8.91
C ASN A 90 -17.99 15.01 -9.97
N VAL A 91 -17.33 13.87 -9.85
CA VAL A 91 -16.43 13.40 -10.89
C VAL A 91 -17.27 12.72 -11.96
N SER A 92 -17.17 13.23 -13.21
CA SER A 92 -17.94 12.68 -14.32
C SER A 92 -17.30 11.41 -14.88
N SER A 93 -18.11 10.61 -15.58
CA SER A 93 -17.59 9.42 -16.24
C SER A 93 -16.50 9.78 -17.25
N ARG A 94 -16.65 10.93 -17.92
CA ARG A 94 -15.64 11.40 -18.86
C ARG A 94 -14.31 11.68 -18.17
N GLN A 95 -14.34 12.32 -16.98
CA GLN A 95 -13.14 12.58 -16.22
C GLN A 95 -12.46 11.29 -15.78
N ILE A 96 -13.25 10.31 -15.37
CA ILE A 96 -12.72 9.00 -14.96
C ILE A 96 -12.03 8.32 -16.14
N ASP A 97 -12.67 8.30 -17.30
CA ASP A 97 -12.08 7.71 -18.51
C ASP A 97 -10.78 8.41 -18.90
N GLN A 98 -10.77 9.74 -18.86
CA GLN A 98 -9.58 10.51 -19.19
C GLN A 98 -8.42 10.23 -18.21
N ALA A 99 -8.75 10.09 -16.93
CA ALA A 99 -7.73 9.80 -15.92
C ALA A 99 -7.09 8.43 -16.16
N PHE A 100 -7.90 7.42 -16.47
CA PHE A 100 -7.36 6.09 -16.75
C PHE A 100 -6.57 6.04 -18.06
N MET A 101 -6.97 6.80 -19.05
CA MET A 101 -6.20 6.90 -20.29
C MET A 101 -4.83 7.54 -20.02
N ALA A 102 -4.81 8.61 -19.23
CA ALA A 102 -3.55 9.25 -18.86
C ALA A 102 -2.66 8.30 -18.06
N PHE A 103 -3.26 7.52 -17.16
CA PHE A 103 -2.55 6.54 -16.36
C PHE A 103 -1.90 5.47 -17.26
N ARG A 104 -2.66 4.93 -18.21
CA ARG A 104 -2.13 3.93 -19.14
C ARG A 104 -0.98 4.48 -19.96
N ARG A 105 -1.09 5.73 -20.40
CA ARG A 105 -0.03 6.39 -21.16
C ARG A 105 1.24 6.52 -20.34
N ALA A 106 1.10 6.93 -19.08
CA ALA A 106 2.25 7.09 -18.19
C ALA A 106 2.96 5.76 -17.95
N LEU A 107 2.20 4.67 -17.82
CA LEU A 107 2.79 3.35 -17.57
C LEU A 107 3.52 2.78 -18.79
N LYS A 108 3.22 3.26 -19.98
CA LYS A 108 3.91 2.81 -21.21
C LYS A 108 5.25 3.49 -21.40
N GLU A 109 5.48 4.61 -20.77
CA GLU A 109 6.72 5.35 -20.90
C GLU A 109 7.84 4.62 -20.20
N LYS A 110 9.03 4.69 -20.81
CA LYS A 110 10.21 4.03 -20.26
C LYS A 110 11.27 5.02 -19.89
#